data_147c921c429d13613e443caa521ed383
#
_entry.id   147c921c429d13613e443caa521ed383
#
_cell.length_a   1.000
_cell.length_b   1.000
_cell.length_c   1.000
_cell.angle_alpha   90.00
_cell.angle_beta   90.00
_cell.angle_gamma   90.00
#
_symmetry.space_group_name_H-M   'P 1'
#
loop_
_entity.id
_entity.type
_entity.pdbx_description
1 polymer ?
#
loop_
_entity_poly.entity_id
_entity_poly.type
_entity_poly.pdbx_seq_one_letter_code
_entity_poly.pdbx_strand_id
1 'polypeptide(L)'
;MKDKIKDFVLGLGVDNVGIAAVKDYKSPRSPDLQGIFPGAKSLVVLAYQELSNCESENMQIAMGGRLDILEFARSSNYRVARFLEREFKTKAITVPPSYPLHMSYETRGTVGDVSLRHAAVAAGLGNFGRHNLVIHPKMGTRVVFTAVITNLELPSDPPTTEKLCTDCNICVENCPAHALDEEGKTDDMKCLKNSQPYGIGSAIRFWTKFAESPTEEQKKMVKDVNFWRLYQAGSIGFQYFCFNCMKSCPVGQE
;
A
#
# COMPACT_ATOMS: atom_id res chain seq x y z
N MET A 1 -19.23 -4.11 21.12
CA MET A 1 -19.27 -4.34 19.66
C MET A 1 -17.91 -4.08 19.05
N LYS A 2 -17.33 -2.90 19.23
CA LYS A 2 -16.00 -2.52 18.73
C LYS A 2 -14.91 -3.49 19.20
N ASP A 3 -14.86 -3.79 20.49
CA ASP A 3 -13.87 -4.72 21.06
C ASP A 3 -14.00 -6.11 20.46
N LYS A 4 -15.22 -6.63 20.30
CA LYS A 4 -15.47 -7.93 19.67
C LYS A 4 -14.95 -7.98 18.23
N ILE A 5 -15.03 -6.87 17.48
CA ILE A 5 -14.45 -6.79 16.12
C ILE A 5 -12.92 -6.80 16.19
N LYS A 6 -12.35 -6.00 17.09
CA LYS A 6 -10.90 -5.94 17.28
C LYS A 6 -10.34 -7.29 17.73
N ASP A 7 -10.94 -7.92 18.71
CA ASP A 7 -10.53 -9.23 19.23
C ASP A 7 -10.57 -10.28 18.10
N PHE A 8 -11.63 -10.27 17.28
CA PHE A 8 -11.71 -11.16 16.12
C PHE A 8 -10.57 -10.91 15.12
N VAL A 9 -10.29 -9.64 14.78
CA VAL A 9 -9.23 -9.29 13.84
C VAL A 9 -7.86 -9.70 14.36
N LEU A 10 -7.55 -9.37 15.62
CA LEU A 10 -6.28 -9.75 16.26
C LEU A 10 -6.14 -11.28 16.37
N GLY A 11 -7.24 -11.98 16.65
CA GLY A 11 -7.29 -13.45 16.65
C GLY A 11 -7.02 -14.11 15.30
N LEU A 12 -7.02 -13.35 14.19
CA LEU A 12 -6.58 -13.83 12.88
C LEU A 12 -5.06 -13.79 12.69
N GLY A 13 -4.31 -13.18 13.62
CA GLY A 13 -2.87 -12.94 13.52
C GLY A 13 -2.53 -11.60 12.86
N VAL A 14 -3.48 -10.67 12.76
CA VAL A 14 -3.22 -9.29 12.33
C VAL A 14 -2.54 -8.53 13.46
N ASP A 15 -1.52 -7.74 13.17
CA ASP A 15 -0.67 -7.11 14.20
C ASP A 15 -1.35 -5.93 14.92
N ASN A 16 -2.20 -5.18 14.22
CA ASN A 16 -3.00 -4.13 14.83
C ASN A 16 -4.27 -3.84 14.01
N VAL A 17 -5.26 -3.22 14.65
CA VAL A 17 -6.54 -2.87 14.06
C VAL A 17 -7.08 -1.55 14.61
N GLY A 18 -7.53 -0.69 13.71
CA GLY A 18 -8.19 0.57 14.06
C GLY A 18 -9.55 0.69 13.38
N ILE A 19 -10.41 1.53 13.94
CA ILE A 19 -11.73 1.83 13.38
C ILE A 19 -11.82 3.32 13.07
N ALA A 20 -12.30 3.65 11.88
CA ALA A 20 -12.61 5.02 11.48
C ALA A 20 -14.08 5.12 11.04
N ALA A 21 -14.79 6.11 11.54
CA ALA A 21 -16.06 6.51 10.94
C ALA A 21 -15.81 7.15 9.58
N VAL A 22 -16.67 6.91 8.59
CA VAL A 22 -16.50 7.47 7.22
C VAL A 22 -16.37 8.99 7.23
N LYS A 23 -17.08 9.69 8.13
CA LYS A 23 -16.98 11.16 8.28
C LYS A 23 -15.58 11.66 8.66
N ASP A 24 -14.76 10.82 9.30
CA ASP A 24 -13.40 11.14 9.75
C ASP A 24 -12.33 10.74 8.71
N TYR A 25 -12.71 9.93 7.73
CA TYR A 25 -11.85 9.59 6.59
C TYR A 25 -11.76 10.78 5.62
N LYS A 26 -10.55 11.29 5.42
CA LYS A 26 -10.27 12.39 4.49
C LYS A 26 -9.12 12.01 3.57
N SER A 27 -9.41 11.86 2.29
CA SER A 27 -8.41 11.64 1.25
C SER A 27 -8.58 12.67 0.13
N PRO A 28 -7.55 13.47 -0.18
CA PRO A 28 -7.69 14.56 -1.14
C PRO A 28 -7.81 14.10 -2.59
N ARG A 29 -7.45 12.85 -2.87
CA ARG A 29 -7.37 12.31 -4.25
C ARG A 29 -8.29 11.12 -4.51
N SER A 30 -8.75 10.43 -3.46
CA SER A 30 -9.66 9.29 -3.61
C SER A 30 -11.11 9.75 -3.73
N PRO A 31 -11.96 9.02 -4.46
CA PRO A 31 -13.39 9.31 -4.54
C PRO A 31 -14.08 9.20 -3.18
N ASP A 32 -15.29 9.74 -3.09
CA ASP A 32 -16.12 9.60 -1.90
C ASP A 32 -16.51 8.12 -1.68
N LEU A 33 -16.38 7.68 -0.44
CA LEU A 33 -16.74 6.30 -0.05
C LEU A 33 -18.22 5.99 -0.27
N GLN A 34 -19.11 6.98 -0.23
CA GLN A 34 -20.54 6.79 -0.55
C GLN A 34 -20.75 6.43 -2.02
N GLY A 35 -19.88 6.90 -2.92
CA GLY A 35 -19.91 6.51 -4.33
C GLY A 35 -19.41 5.08 -4.56
N ILE A 36 -18.55 4.57 -3.67
CA ILE A 36 -18.01 3.19 -3.73
C ILE A 36 -19.00 2.22 -3.07
N PHE A 37 -19.46 2.56 -1.89
CA PHE A 37 -20.40 1.73 -1.12
C PHE A 37 -21.49 2.62 -0.50
N PRO A 38 -22.65 2.76 -1.17
CA PRO A 38 -23.76 3.54 -0.65
C PRO A 38 -24.20 3.08 0.74
N GLY A 39 -24.26 4.01 1.67
CA GLY A 39 -24.57 3.73 3.08
C GLY A 39 -23.35 3.29 3.91
N ALA A 40 -22.13 3.44 3.40
CA ALA A 40 -20.90 3.24 4.18
C ALA A 40 -20.91 4.13 5.44
N LYS A 41 -20.62 3.56 6.60
CA LYS A 41 -20.56 4.27 7.88
C LYS A 41 -19.20 4.18 8.56
N SER A 42 -18.49 3.05 8.40
CA SER A 42 -17.21 2.83 9.07
C SER A 42 -16.23 2.02 8.23
N LEU A 43 -14.94 2.21 8.52
CA LEU A 43 -13.84 1.40 8.03
C LEU A 43 -13.24 0.64 9.22
N VAL A 44 -13.03 -0.65 9.05
CA VAL A 44 -12.15 -1.47 9.91
C VAL A 44 -10.82 -1.57 9.19
N VAL A 45 -9.79 -0.95 9.75
CA VAL A 45 -8.45 -0.84 9.15
C VAL A 45 -7.51 -1.80 9.84
N LEU A 46 -6.88 -2.66 9.08
CA LEU A 46 -5.97 -3.70 9.54
C LEU A 46 -4.54 -3.26 9.24
N ALA A 47 -3.63 -3.50 10.18
CA ALA A 47 -2.21 -3.22 10.04
C ALA A 47 -1.40 -4.50 10.19
N TYR A 48 -0.45 -4.71 9.28
CA TYR A 48 0.42 -5.88 9.21
C TYR A 48 1.86 -5.43 9.25
N GLN A 49 2.64 -5.97 10.17
CA GLN A 49 4.08 -5.71 10.21
C GLN A 49 4.77 -6.33 8.99
N GLU A 50 5.68 -5.59 8.40
CA GLU A 50 6.55 -6.13 7.35
C GLU A 50 7.44 -7.23 7.90
N LEU A 51 7.64 -8.27 7.11
CA LEU A 51 8.65 -9.27 7.40
C LEU A 51 10.06 -8.67 7.21
N SER A 52 11.06 -9.25 7.85
CA SER A 52 12.48 -8.86 7.68
C SER A 52 12.96 -8.91 6.23
N ASN A 53 12.21 -9.55 5.35
CA ASN A 53 12.39 -9.51 3.90
C ASN A 53 12.54 -8.08 3.36
N CYS A 54 11.80 -7.12 3.91
CA CYS A 54 11.84 -5.72 3.47
C CYS A 54 13.22 -5.06 3.66
N GLU A 55 14.08 -5.61 4.52
CA GLU A 55 15.45 -5.15 4.75
C GLU A 55 16.46 -5.76 3.77
N SER A 56 16.06 -6.77 2.99
CA SER A 56 16.94 -7.43 2.02
C SER A 56 17.38 -6.49 0.92
N GLU A 57 18.67 -6.55 0.57
CA GLU A 57 19.19 -5.88 -0.63
C GLU A 57 18.78 -6.60 -1.93
N ASN A 58 18.31 -7.82 -1.84
CA ASN A 58 17.73 -8.53 -2.97
C ASN A 58 16.25 -8.14 -3.14
N MET A 59 15.96 -7.40 -4.20
CA MET A 59 14.60 -6.92 -4.49
C MET A 59 13.56 -8.04 -4.63
N GLN A 60 13.96 -9.24 -5.09
CA GLN A 60 13.05 -10.38 -5.23
C GLN A 60 12.67 -10.92 -3.85
N ILE A 61 13.63 -11.03 -2.95
CA ILE A 61 13.39 -11.46 -1.56
C ILE A 61 12.54 -10.42 -0.82
N ALA A 62 12.89 -9.12 -0.95
CA ALA A 62 12.11 -8.05 -0.34
C ALA A 62 10.66 -8.05 -0.82
N MET A 63 10.43 -8.18 -2.12
CA MET A 63 9.08 -8.23 -2.67
C MET A 63 8.35 -9.54 -2.35
N GLY A 64 9.07 -10.66 -2.25
CA GLY A 64 8.49 -11.94 -1.82
C GLY A 64 7.78 -11.82 -0.49
N GLY A 65 8.44 -11.27 0.53
CA GLY A 65 7.82 -11.04 1.83
C GLY A 65 6.60 -10.11 1.78
N ARG A 66 6.64 -9.08 0.93
CA ARG A 66 5.47 -8.21 0.71
C ARG A 66 4.30 -8.98 0.08
N LEU A 67 4.56 -9.89 -0.86
CA LEU A 67 3.50 -10.72 -1.48
C LEU A 67 2.86 -11.65 -0.46
N ASP A 68 3.65 -12.27 0.43
CA ASP A 68 3.14 -13.11 1.52
C ASP A 68 2.18 -12.32 2.43
N ILE A 69 2.55 -11.09 2.80
CA ILE A 69 1.67 -10.20 3.57
C ILE A 69 0.39 -9.86 2.80
N LEU A 70 0.48 -9.56 1.51
CA LEU A 70 -0.68 -9.21 0.69
C LEU A 70 -1.64 -10.39 0.54
N GLU A 71 -1.14 -11.62 0.44
CA GLU A 71 -1.95 -12.83 0.41
C GLU A 71 -2.68 -13.05 1.74
N PHE A 72 -1.96 -12.97 2.85
CA PHE A 72 -2.55 -13.04 4.19
C PHE A 72 -3.58 -11.92 4.41
N ALA A 73 -3.30 -10.71 3.98
CA ALA A 73 -4.20 -9.57 4.09
C ALA A 73 -5.50 -9.76 3.30
N ARG A 74 -5.45 -10.34 2.10
CA ARG A 74 -6.65 -10.67 1.32
C ARG A 74 -7.52 -11.70 2.04
N SER A 75 -6.90 -12.74 2.59
CA SER A 75 -7.59 -13.75 3.39
C SER A 75 -8.22 -13.14 4.64
N SER A 76 -7.48 -12.29 5.36
CA SER A 76 -7.97 -11.63 6.57
C SER A 76 -9.13 -10.67 6.27
N ASN A 77 -9.02 -9.86 5.23
CA ASN A 77 -10.09 -8.94 4.80
C ASN A 77 -11.39 -9.70 4.51
N TYR A 78 -11.31 -10.82 3.76
CA TYR A 78 -12.47 -11.65 3.49
C TYR A 78 -13.10 -12.19 4.78
N ARG A 79 -12.29 -12.69 5.71
CA ARG A 79 -12.78 -13.25 6.99
C ARG A 79 -13.42 -12.17 7.85
N VAL A 80 -12.84 -10.97 7.90
CA VAL A 80 -13.40 -9.82 8.63
C VAL A 80 -14.73 -9.38 8.01
N ALA A 81 -14.81 -9.24 6.69
CA ALA A 81 -16.07 -8.91 6.02
C ALA A 81 -17.17 -9.93 6.33
N ARG A 82 -16.85 -11.23 6.23
CA ARG A 82 -17.81 -12.31 6.55
C ARG A 82 -18.20 -12.34 8.01
N PHE A 83 -17.27 -12.03 8.93
CA PHE A 83 -17.57 -11.91 10.36
C PHE A 83 -18.57 -10.77 10.61
N LEU A 84 -18.34 -9.59 10.03
CA LEU A 84 -19.24 -8.45 10.15
C LEU A 84 -20.65 -8.78 9.64
N GLU A 85 -20.74 -9.38 8.46
CA GLU A 85 -22.02 -9.76 7.86
C GLU A 85 -22.80 -10.78 8.70
N ARG A 86 -22.12 -11.80 9.22
CA ARG A 86 -22.77 -12.90 9.96
C ARG A 86 -23.14 -12.47 11.38
N GLU A 87 -22.21 -11.83 12.07
CA GLU A 87 -22.35 -11.49 13.50
C GLU A 87 -23.30 -10.29 13.71
N PHE A 88 -23.17 -9.27 12.87
CA PHE A 88 -23.90 -8.01 13.05
C PHE A 88 -25.04 -7.80 12.04
N LYS A 89 -25.29 -8.78 11.15
CA LYS A 89 -26.33 -8.71 10.10
C LYS A 89 -26.22 -7.43 9.25
N THR A 90 -25.01 -7.01 8.97
CA THR A 90 -24.62 -5.81 8.24
C THR A 90 -24.09 -6.15 6.84
N LYS A 91 -23.78 -5.15 6.02
CA LYS A 91 -23.07 -5.32 4.75
C LYS A 91 -21.61 -4.89 4.94
N ALA A 92 -20.71 -5.59 4.30
CA ALA A 92 -19.29 -5.26 4.33
C ALA A 92 -18.64 -5.55 2.99
N ILE A 93 -17.71 -4.68 2.57
CA ILE A 93 -16.90 -4.86 1.36
C ILE A 93 -15.42 -4.76 1.71
N THR A 94 -14.60 -5.54 1.02
CA THR A 94 -13.14 -5.50 1.18
C THR A 94 -12.53 -4.46 0.24
N VAL A 95 -11.52 -3.74 0.73
CA VAL A 95 -10.71 -2.84 -0.08
C VAL A 95 -9.50 -3.61 -0.61
N PRO A 96 -9.20 -3.56 -1.91
CA PRO A 96 -8.00 -4.18 -2.45
C PRO A 96 -6.74 -3.63 -1.77
N PRO A 97 -5.84 -4.49 -1.23
CA PRO A 97 -4.63 -4.01 -0.54
C PRO A 97 -3.58 -3.42 -1.47
N SER A 98 -3.67 -3.67 -2.77
CA SER A 98 -2.77 -3.19 -3.80
C SER A 98 -3.54 -2.91 -5.10
N TYR A 99 -3.62 -3.88 -5.99
CA TYR A 99 -4.36 -3.78 -7.25
C TYR A 99 -5.76 -4.38 -7.13
N PRO A 100 -6.75 -3.91 -7.93
CA PRO A 100 -6.66 -2.83 -8.93
C PRO A 100 -6.57 -1.42 -8.31
N LEU A 101 -6.02 -0.48 -9.08
CA LEU A 101 -5.98 0.95 -8.77
C LEU A 101 -6.96 1.71 -9.66
N HIS A 102 -7.38 2.90 -9.22
CA HIS A 102 -8.21 3.78 -10.02
C HIS A 102 -7.48 4.23 -11.28
N MET A 103 -8.02 3.88 -12.44
CA MET A 103 -7.44 4.17 -13.74
C MET A 103 -8.24 5.25 -14.47
N SER A 104 -7.66 6.44 -14.58
CA SER A 104 -8.16 7.54 -15.40
C SER A 104 -6.99 8.23 -16.10
N TYR A 105 -7.28 9.14 -17.03
CA TYR A 105 -6.23 9.96 -17.65
C TYR A 105 -5.50 10.83 -16.63
N GLU A 106 -6.17 11.26 -15.56
CA GLU A 106 -5.61 12.10 -14.51
C GLU A 106 -4.79 11.29 -13.51
N THR A 107 -5.31 10.14 -13.07
CA THR A 107 -4.69 9.35 -11.99
C THR A 107 -3.59 8.43 -12.47
N ARG A 108 -3.68 7.93 -13.70
CA ARG A 108 -2.71 7.00 -14.32
C ARG A 108 -2.29 5.84 -13.41
N GLY A 109 -3.22 5.35 -12.58
CA GLY A 109 -2.96 4.28 -11.63
C GLY A 109 -2.07 4.67 -10.43
N THR A 110 -1.97 5.96 -10.09
CA THR A 110 -1.26 6.45 -8.90
C THR A 110 -2.16 6.64 -7.69
N VAL A 111 -3.47 6.41 -7.84
CA VAL A 111 -4.49 6.61 -6.80
C VAL A 111 -5.29 5.33 -6.61
N GLY A 112 -5.46 4.88 -5.38
CA GLY A 112 -6.43 3.85 -5.03
C GLY A 112 -7.82 4.45 -4.85
N ASP A 113 -8.88 3.66 -5.14
CA ASP A 113 -10.26 4.08 -4.86
C ASP A 113 -10.43 4.44 -3.38
N VAL A 114 -9.73 3.73 -2.50
CA VAL A 114 -9.62 4.05 -1.08
C VAL A 114 -8.15 4.21 -0.72
N SER A 115 -7.78 5.37 -0.18
CA SER A 115 -6.42 5.58 0.33
C SER A 115 -6.25 4.89 1.69
N LEU A 116 -5.59 3.73 1.69
CA LEU A 116 -5.32 2.97 2.91
C LEU A 116 -4.46 3.74 3.92
N ARG A 117 -3.58 4.62 3.46
CA ARG A 117 -2.80 5.51 4.32
C ARG A 117 -3.69 6.51 5.09
N HIS A 118 -4.61 7.19 4.39
CA HIS A 118 -5.56 8.09 5.03
C HIS A 118 -6.55 7.33 5.93
N ALA A 119 -6.95 6.12 5.55
CA ALA A 119 -7.77 5.25 6.39
C ALA A 119 -7.05 4.87 7.69
N ALA A 120 -5.76 4.54 7.62
CA ALA A 120 -4.93 4.23 8.79
C ALA A 120 -4.81 5.42 9.75
N VAL A 121 -4.58 6.62 9.22
CA VAL A 121 -4.54 7.85 10.04
C VAL A 121 -5.90 8.12 10.69
N ALA A 122 -6.99 8.04 9.93
CA ALA A 122 -8.35 8.23 10.46
C ALA A 122 -8.73 7.19 11.53
N ALA A 123 -8.15 5.98 11.44
CA ALA A 123 -8.35 4.89 12.41
C ALA A 123 -7.36 4.92 13.59
N GLY A 124 -6.58 5.99 13.75
CA GLY A 124 -5.64 6.15 14.86
C GLY A 124 -4.43 5.23 14.84
N LEU A 125 -4.09 4.67 13.65
CA LEU A 125 -2.97 3.73 13.51
C LEU A 125 -1.62 4.40 13.23
N GLY A 126 -1.56 5.73 13.21
CA GLY A 126 -0.32 6.46 13.04
C GLY A 126 -0.50 7.80 12.33
N ASN A 127 0.62 8.43 11.96
CA ASN A 127 0.67 9.74 11.29
C ASN A 127 1.55 9.68 10.05
N PHE A 128 1.30 10.58 9.09
CA PHE A 128 2.18 10.75 7.94
C PHE A 128 3.57 11.23 8.34
N GLY A 129 4.59 10.58 7.79
CA GLY A 129 5.97 11.08 7.84
C GLY A 129 6.33 11.92 6.62
N ARG A 130 7.53 12.51 6.64
CA ARG A 130 8.13 13.30 5.56
C ARG A 130 8.13 12.56 4.20
N HIS A 131 8.26 11.24 4.23
CA HIS A 131 8.22 10.34 3.06
C HIS A 131 6.81 10.00 2.57
N ASN A 132 5.77 10.62 3.10
CA ASN A 132 4.36 10.36 2.76
C ASN A 132 3.89 8.90 3.00
N LEU A 133 4.62 8.13 3.83
CA LEU A 133 4.12 6.88 4.41
C LEU A 133 3.54 7.16 5.79
N VAL A 134 2.64 6.30 6.25
CA VAL A 134 2.17 6.34 7.64
C VAL A 134 3.23 5.67 8.52
N ILE A 135 3.59 6.34 9.59
CA ILE A 135 4.43 5.83 10.66
C ILE A 135 3.51 5.30 11.75
N HIS A 136 3.57 4.00 12.01
CA HIS A 136 2.84 3.37 13.11
C HIS A 136 3.66 3.50 14.41
N PRO A 137 3.03 3.76 15.58
CA PRO A 137 3.78 4.00 16.83
C PRO A 137 4.74 2.89 17.24
N LYS A 138 4.42 1.62 16.94
CA LYS A 138 5.24 0.46 17.30
C LYS A 138 6.05 -0.10 16.12
N MET A 139 5.45 -0.17 14.92
CA MET A 139 6.04 -0.81 13.73
C MET A 139 6.78 0.20 12.82
N GLY A 140 6.76 1.49 13.17
CA GLY A 140 7.35 2.53 12.34
C GLY A 140 6.74 2.56 10.94
N THR A 141 7.59 2.62 9.93
CA THR A 141 7.21 2.59 8.49
C THR A 141 7.05 1.17 7.95
N ARG A 142 7.46 0.15 8.73
CA ARG A 142 7.44 -1.26 8.33
C ARG A 142 6.06 -1.86 8.54
N VAL A 143 5.06 -1.27 7.90
CA VAL A 143 3.65 -1.62 8.06
C VAL A 143 2.89 -1.55 6.74
N VAL A 144 2.03 -2.54 6.52
CA VAL A 144 1.05 -2.57 5.41
C VAL A 144 -0.34 -2.38 6.02
N PHE A 145 -1.15 -1.59 5.36
CA PHE A 145 -2.54 -1.37 5.77
C PHE A 145 -3.52 -1.93 4.76
N THR A 146 -4.63 -2.44 5.27
CA THR A 146 -5.80 -2.81 4.47
C THR A 146 -7.07 -2.31 5.16
N ALA A 147 -8.22 -2.42 4.49
CA ALA A 147 -9.48 -2.00 5.09
C ALA A 147 -10.66 -2.85 4.64
N VAL A 148 -11.65 -2.91 5.51
CA VAL A 148 -13.01 -3.39 5.22
C VAL A 148 -13.98 -2.24 5.50
N ILE A 149 -14.81 -1.89 4.52
CA ILE A 149 -15.85 -0.86 4.65
C ILE A 149 -17.16 -1.55 5.04
N THR A 150 -17.91 -0.95 5.95
CA THR A 150 -19.19 -1.49 6.39
C THR A 150 -20.23 -0.39 6.59
N ASN A 151 -21.52 -0.74 6.48
CA ASN A 151 -22.61 0.11 6.86
C ASN A 151 -22.97 -0.01 8.38
N LEU A 152 -22.19 -0.78 9.13
CA LEU A 152 -22.25 -0.80 10.59
C LEU A 152 -21.67 0.52 11.14
N GLU A 153 -22.43 1.19 12.01
CA GLU A 153 -21.98 2.42 12.61
C GLU A 153 -21.07 2.13 13.83
N LEU A 154 -19.83 2.55 13.72
CA LEU A 154 -18.81 2.39 14.75
C LEU A 154 -18.12 3.73 14.99
N PRO A 155 -17.91 4.12 16.26
CA PRO A 155 -17.15 5.33 16.57
C PRO A 155 -15.68 5.11 16.19
N SER A 156 -15.03 6.16 15.67
CA SER A 156 -13.59 6.13 15.38
C SER A 156 -12.76 5.82 16.64
N ASP A 157 -11.62 5.23 16.43
CA ASP A 157 -10.57 5.20 17.44
C ASP A 157 -9.97 6.61 17.61
N PRO A 158 -9.43 6.94 18.78
CA PRO A 158 -8.78 8.22 18.98
C PRO A 158 -7.59 8.36 18.00
N PRO A 159 -7.38 9.56 17.43
CA PRO A 159 -6.25 9.79 16.54
C PRO A 159 -4.91 9.66 17.29
N THR A 160 -3.87 9.26 16.60
CA THR A 160 -2.49 9.33 17.12
C THR A 160 -2.10 10.80 17.25
N THR A 161 -1.89 11.26 18.48
CA THR A 161 -1.54 12.66 18.79
C THR A 161 -0.05 12.92 18.83
N GLU A 162 0.75 11.87 19.02
CA GLU A 162 2.20 11.94 19.05
C GLU A 162 2.76 12.28 17.66
N LYS A 163 3.73 13.21 17.57
CA LYS A 163 4.47 13.49 16.35
C LYS A 163 5.55 12.41 16.16
N LEU A 164 5.25 11.40 15.37
CA LEU A 164 6.15 10.26 15.14
C LEU A 164 7.31 10.59 14.18
N CYS A 165 7.09 11.47 13.21
CA CYS A 165 8.16 11.92 12.32
C CYS A 165 9.08 12.94 13.02
N THR A 166 10.38 12.66 13.05
CA THR A 166 11.40 13.53 13.65
C THR A 166 11.97 14.57 12.68
N ASP A 167 11.47 14.61 11.43
CA ASP A 167 11.93 15.48 10.34
C ASP A 167 13.45 15.39 10.05
N CYS A 168 14.04 14.24 10.29
CA CYS A 168 15.48 13.98 10.13
C CYS A 168 15.96 13.99 8.67
N ASN A 169 15.07 13.99 7.69
CA ASN A 169 15.32 13.98 6.23
C ASN A 169 16.11 12.78 5.68
N ILE A 170 16.44 11.78 6.47
CA ILE A 170 17.15 10.56 6.02
C ILE A 170 16.42 9.88 4.86
N CYS A 171 15.07 9.86 4.88
CA CYS A 171 14.27 9.32 3.78
C CYS A 171 14.39 10.13 2.48
N VAL A 172 14.64 11.43 2.56
CA VAL A 172 14.86 12.31 1.40
C VAL A 172 16.22 12.01 0.80
N GLU A 173 17.27 12.00 1.63
CA GLU A 173 18.66 11.74 1.22
C GLU A 173 18.82 10.35 0.59
N ASN A 174 18.11 9.34 1.12
CA ASN A 174 18.13 7.98 0.61
C ASN A 174 17.12 7.69 -0.53
N CYS A 175 16.42 8.70 -1.04
CA CYS A 175 15.49 8.52 -2.15
C CYS A 175 16.23 8.47 -3.49
N PRO A 176 16.39 7.30 -4.14
CA PRO A 176 17.18 7.20 -5.38
C PRO A 176 16.52 7.89 -6.58
N ALA A 177 15.25 8.27 -6.44
CA ALA A 177 14.48 8.96 -7.47
C ALA A 177 14.37 10.47 -7.24
N HIS A 178 14.89 10.99 -6.12
CA HIS A 178 14.67 12.38 -5.73
C HIS A 178 13.19 12.79 -5.75
N ALA A 179 12.32 11.87 -5.34
CA ALA A 179 10.87 12.05 -5.37
C ALA A 179 10.33 12.79 -4.12
N LEU A 180 11.19 13.03 -3.13
CA LEU A 180 10.85 13.62 -1.83
C LEU A 180 11.54 14.98 -1.60
N ASP A 181 12.19 15.56 -2.61
CA ASP A 181 12.99 16.79 -2.49
C ASP A 181 12.12 18.00 -2.08
N GLU A 182 10.89 18.08 -2.58
CA GLU A 182 9.94 19.13 -2.23
C GLU A 182 9.22 18.78 -0.91
N GLU A 183 9.25 19.68 0.07
CA GLU A 183 8.61 19.46 1.35
C GLU A 183 7.08 19.38 1.22
N GLY A 184 6.48 18.42 1.94
CA GLY A 184 5.02 18.18 1.93
C GLY A 184 4.49 17.56 0.64
N LYS A 185 5.35 17.23 -0.34
CA LYS A 185 4.96 16.66 -1.63
C LYS A 185 5.80 15.44 -2.00
N THR A 186 5.17 14.50 -2.65
CA THR A 186 5.85 13.37 -3.30
C THR A 186 5.65 13.47 -4.80
N ASP A 187 6.73 13.45 -5.58
CA ASP A 187 6.64 13.26 -7.02
C ASP A 187 6.30 11.79 -7.31
N ASP A 188 5.00 11.53 -7.43
CA ASP A 188 4.48 10.17 -7.65
C ASP A 188 5.06 9.52 -8.89
N MET A 189 5.32 10.29 -9.96
CA MET A 189 5.83 9.74 -11.22
C MET A 189 7.30 9.38 -11.13
N LYS A 190 8.12 10.18 -10.46
CA LYS A 190 9.52 9.83 -10.17
C LYS A 190 9.58 8.59 -9.27
N CYS A 191 8.77 8.57 -8.19
CA CYS A 191 8.68 7.43 -7.29
C CYS A 191 8.26 6.17 -8.04
N LEU A 192 7.17 6.21 -8.82
CA LEU A 192 6.64 5.06 -9.56
C LEU A 192 7.66 4.50 -10.56
N LYS A 193 8.33 5.37 -11.32
CA LYS A 193 9.36 4.96 -12.29
C LYS A 193 10.49 4.18 -11.63
N ASN A 194 10.91 4.59 -10.43
CA ASN A 194 11.97 3.92 -9.68
C ASN A 194 11.45 2.69 -8.92
N SER A 195 10.27 2.77 -8.32
CA SER A 195 9.71 1.67 -7.52
C SER A 195 9.22 0.49 -8.35
N GLN A 196 8.88 0.71 -9.63
CA GLN A 196 8.43 -0.34 -10.55
C GLN A 196 9.32 -0.38 -11.80
N PRO A 197 10.59 -0.78 -11.66
CA PRO A 197 11.56 -0.75 -12.76
C PRO A 197 11.18 -1.66 -13.93
N TYR A 198 10.36 -2.68 -13.69
CA TYR A 198 9.85 -3.61 -14.71
C TYR A 198 8.33 -3.50 -14.92
N GLY A 199 7.73 -2.37 -14.52
CA GLY A 199 6.32 -2.06 -14.73
C GLY A 199 5.98 -1.72 -16.19
N ILE A 200 4.72 -1.37 -16.42
CA ILE A 200 4.17 -1.16 -17.77
C ILE A 200 4.96 -0.14 -18.61
N GLY A 201 5.49 0.93 -18.01
CA GLY A 201 6.30 1.92 -18.72
C GLY A 201 7.61 1.34 -19.27
N SER A 202 8.22 0.38 -18.58
CA SER A 202 9.41 -0.33 -19.06
C SER A 202 9.05 -1.36 -20.12
N ALA A 203 7.93 -2.03 -20.00
CA ALA A 203 7.42 -2.94 -21.01
C ALA A 203 7.14 -2.19 -22.32
N ILE A 204 6.47 -1.04 -22.28
CA ILE A 204 6.21 -0.22 -23.48
C ILE A 204 7.53 0.17 -24.15
N ARG A 205 8.51 0.70 -23.40
CA ARG A 205 9.82 1.08 -23.97
C ARG A 205 10.55 -0.12 -24.59
N PHE A 206 10.49 -1.27 -23.94
CA PHE A 206 11.11 -2.49 -24.47
C PHE A 206 10.47 -2.90 -25.80
N TRP A 207 9.16 -2.98 -25.87
CA TRP A 207 8.44 -3.42 -27.07
C TRP A 207 8.55 -2.40 -28.21
N THR A 208 8.55 -1.10 -27.92
CA THR A 208 8.80 -0.07 -28.94
C THR A 208 10.19 -0.25 -29.54
N LYS A 209 11.24 -0.35 -28.69
CA LYS A 209 12.59 -0.58 -29.15
C LYS A 209 12.72 -1.89 -29.94
N PHE A 210 12.08 -2.97 -29.47
CA PHE A 210 12.08 -4.27 -30.14
C PHE A 210 11.49 -4.17 -31.55
N ALA A 211 10.36 -3.50 -31.70
CA ALA A 211 9.70 -3.32 -33.01
C ALA A 211 10.54 -2.52 -34.01
N GLU A 212 11.35 -1.58 -33.54
CA GLU A 212 12.21 -0.72 -34.35
C GLU A 212 13.61 -1.34 -34.62
N SER A 213 13.95 -2.45 -33.95
CA SER A 213 15.28 -3.06 -34.04
C SER A 213 15.39 -4.09 -35.18
N PRO A 214 16.58 -4.25 -35.81
CA PRO A 214 16.84 -5.34 -36.76
C PRO A 214 16.69 -6.71 -36.09
N THR A 215 16.38 -7.74 -36.90
CA THR A 215 16.12 -9.12 -36.41
C THR A 215 17.24 -9.69 -35.51
N GLU A 216 18.51 -9.44 -35.83
CA GLU A 216 19.61 -9.93 -34.98
C GLU A 216 19.68 -9.23 -33.61
N GLU A 217 19.29 -7.96 -33.55
CA GLU A 217 19.20 -7.25 -32.30
C GLU A 217 17.98 -7.74 -31.50
N GLN A 218 16.82 -7.96 -32.13
CA GLN A 218 15.64 -8.54 -31.52
C GLN A 218 15.95 -9.88 -30.83
N LYS A 219 16.72 -10.76 -31.52
CA LYS A 219 17.18 -12.05 -30.96
C LYS A 219 18.05 -11.88 -29.71
N LYS A 220 18.86 -10.84 -29.64
CA LYS A 220 19.66 -10.51 -28.45
C LYS A 220 18.78 -9.97 -27.33
N MET A 221 17.83 -9.08 -27.63
CA MET A 221 16.94 -8.48 -26.66
C MET A 221 16.11 -9.51 -25.89
N VAL A 222 15.56 -10.54 -26.54
CA VAL A 222 14.78 -11.59 -25.86
C VAL A 222 15.63 -12.57 -25.04
N LYS A 223 16.95 -12.55 -25.23
CA LYS A 223 17.89 -13.33 -24.40
C LYS A 223 18.44 -12.53 -23.22
N ASP A 224 18.20 -11.22 -23.19
CA ASP A 224 18.67 -10.33 -22.13
C ASP A 224 17.88 -10.53 -20.84
N VAL A 225 18.57 -10.40 -19.71
CA VAL A 225 17.96 -10.60 -18.37
C VAL A 225 16.82 -9.63 -18.11
N ASN A 226 16.84 -8.43 -18.69
CA ASN A 226 15.75 -7.45 -18.51
C ASN A 226 14.45 -7.89 -19.17
N PHE A 227 14.53 -8.61 -20.31
CA PHE A 227 13.35 -9.24 -20.91
C PHE A 227 12.70 -10.24 -19.93
N TRP A 228 13.48 -11.08 -19.27
CA TRP A 228 12.98 -12.07 -18.33
C TRP A 228 12.42 -11.45 -17.05
N ARG A 229 12.97 -10.32 -16.61
CA ARG A 229 12.38 -9.54 -15.49
C ARG A 229 11.05 -8.90 -15.89
N LEU A 230 10.94 -8.36 -17.11
CA LEU A 230 9.66 -7.87 -17.66
C LEU A 230 8.64 -9.00 -17.78
N TYR A 231 9.07 -10.20 -18.22
CA TYR A 231 8.22 -11.39 -18.24
C TYR A 231 7.70 -11.77 -16.84
N GLN A 232 8.57 -11.80 -15.83
CA GLN A 232 8.16 -12.05 -14.44
C GLN A 232 7.15 -11.00 -13.96
N ALA A 233 7.39 -9.74 -14.23
CA ALA A 233 6.49 -8.67 -13.81
C ALA A 233 5.13 -8.71 -14.54
N GLY A 234 5.13 -8.87 -15.85
CA GLY A 234 3.92 -8.78 -16.68
C GLY A 234 3.14 -10.09 -16.77
N SER A 235 3.82 -11.24 -16.89
CA SER A 235 3.16 -12.53 -17.16
C SER A 235 2.99 -13.40 -15.92
N ILE A 236 3.92 -13.35 -14.97
CA ILE A 236 3.86 -14.09 -13.71
C ILE A 236 3.21 -13.25 -12.61
N GLY A 237 3.23 -11.91 -12.76
CA GLY A 237 2.66 -10.98 -11.77
C GLY A 237 3.60 -10.66 -10.61
N PHE A 238 4.90 -10.99 -10.71
CA PHE A 238 5.89 -10.66 -9.71
C PHE A 238 6.31 -9.19 -9.85
N GLN A 239 5.93 -8.37 -8.89
CA GLN A 239 6.28 -6.95 -8.88
C GLN A 239 7.60 -6.72 -8.14
N TYR A 240 8.30 -5.66 -8.53
CA TYR A 240 9.50 -5.19 -7.85
C TYR A 240 9.20 -3.82 -7.28
N PHE A 241 9.40 -3.62 -5.98
CA PHE A 241 9.19 -2.33 -5.32
C PHE A 241 10.47 -1.79 -4.70
N CYS A 242 10.53 -0.47 -4.59
CA CYS A 242 11.55 0.21 -3.83
C CYS A 242 11.10 0.33 -2.36
N PHE A 243 11.96 -0.10 -1.43
CA PHE A 243 11.71 -0.02 0.01
C PHE A 243 12.57 1.06 0.70
N ASN A 244 13.36 1.86 -0.01
CA ASN A 244 14.40 2.71 0.57
C ASN A 244 13.89 3.71 1.61
N CYS A 245 12.85 4.49 1.34
CA CYS A 245 12.32 5.43 2.32
C CYS A 245 11.71 4.74 3.55
N MET A 246 11.22 3.51 3.40
CA MET A 246 10.73 2.69 4.49
C MET A 246 11.88 2.15 5.34
N LYS A 247 12.91 1.56 4.70
CA LYS A 247 14.09 1.01 5.36
C LYS A 247 14.90 2.10 6.09
N SER A 248 14.99 3.29 5.48
CA SER A 248 15.79 4.40 6.00
C SER A 248 15.17 5.09 7.22
N CYS A 249 13.86 4.94 7.44
CA CYS A 249 13.21 5.60 8.57
C CYS A 249 13.66 4.98 9.89
N PRO A 250 14.25 5.75 10.84
CA PRO A 250 14.72 5.22 12.12
C PRO A 250 13.60 4.88 13.10
N VAL A 251 12.38 5.37 12.85
CA VAL A 251 11.24 5.12 13.75
C VAL A 251 10.77 3.67 13.62
N GLY A 252 10.70 2.96 14.75
CA GLY A 252 10.32 1.55 14.80
C GLY A 252 11.43 0.58 14.34
N GLN A 253 12.68 1.02 14.38
CA GLN A 253 13.86 0.17 14.27
C GLN A 253 14.34 -0.13 15.71
N GLU A 254 13.83 -1.19 16.33
CA GLU A 254 14.36 -1.77 17.56
C GLU A 254 14.86 -3.19 17.28
#